data_87d74a717389f144780ee40d4047174d
#
_entry.id   87d74a717389f144780ee40d4047174d
#
_cell.length_a   1.000
_cell.length_b   1.000
_cell.length_c   1.000
_cell.angle_alpha   90.00
_cell.angle_beta   90.00
_cell.angle_gamma   90.00
#
_symmetry.space_group_name_H-M   'P 1'
#
loop_
_entity.id
_entity.type
_entity.pdbx_description
1 polymer ?
#
loop_
_entity_poly.entity_id
_entity_poly.type
_entity_poly.pdbx_seq_one_letter_code
_entity_poly.pdbx_strand_id
1 'polypeptide(L)'
;MNKKDNILIIGAGLCGSLLALRLAQRGYKVEVYESRPDLRTTDISAGRSINLALSDRGFKALRLAGVEEKAREICIPMYGRLIHDKQANTFASNYSGRDNEYINSISRGDLNGILLTEAEKHENVTIHFNKKCTSVDIENTIAHFKDYKTKEEFSVDANVIFGTDGAGSILRKSYYLERKFLFSYSQNYLTHGYKELEIPADKLGKHQISKDHLHIWPRGAYMLIALPNLDGSFTVTLFLSYDEGKYNFKNLTTEAAVTAFFKEEFPDALELIPSIKDEFFNNPTGALGTVKCSPWMYQNKTMLMGDAAHAIVPFYGQGMNASFEDVTVFDEILDKHEGDWEKVFYEYQKIRKEDTDAIADLAIDNYYEMRDHVANPLFKEKRKLEMDLEKTFPSEYFSKYSMVTFNEDIPYAEAMKKGRAQNKALLNMVANNDFNTASNLKEVLQKVQEETNEILQEDKIAGLD
;
A
#
# COMPACT_ATOMS: atom_id res chain seq x y z
N MET A 1 -5.00 6.12 33.04
CA MET A 1 -3.95 5.58 32.15
C MET A 1 -2.79 5.09 32.98
N ASN A 2 -2.51 3.81 32.95
CA ASN A 2 -1.30 3.26 33.58
C ASN A 2 -0.09 3.62 32.71
N LYS A 3 0.51 4.81 32.94
CA LYS A 3 1.71 5.30 32.22
C LYS A 3 2.97 4.46 32.44
N LYS A 4 2.84 3.24 32.96
CA LYS A 4 3.96 2.37 33.32
C LYS A 4 4.12 1.15 32.40
N ASP A 5 3.23 0.97 31.42
CA ASP A 5 3.31 -0.19 30.56
C ASP A 5 4.55 -0.10 29.65
N ASN A 6 5.34 -1.16 29.67
CA ASN A 6 6.45 -1.36 28.75
C ASN A 6 5.91 -2.02 27.48
N ILE A 7 6.03 -1.33 26.36
CA ILE A 7 5.54 -1.79 25.05
C ILE A 7 6.73 -2.17 24.19
N LEU A 8 6.65 -3.37 23.63
CA LEU A 8 7.62 -3.87 22.68
C LEU A 8 7.02 -3.88 21.27
N ILE A 9 7.73 -3.31 20.31
CA ILE A 9 7.36 -3.30 18.90
C ILE A 9 8.39 -4.11 18.12
N ILE A 10 7.93 -5.14 17.41
CA ILE A 10 8.78 -5.96 16.53
C ILE A 10 8.68 -5.39 15.11
N GLY A 11 9.78 -4.82 14.62
CA GLY A 11 9.89 -4.20 13.29
C GLY A 11 9.78 -2.68 13.32
N ALA A 12 10.84 -1.98 12.87
CA ALA A 12 10.91 -0.53 12.71
C ALA A 12 10.66 -0.09 11.25
N GLY A 13 9.74 -0.78 10.56
CA GLY A 13 9.20 -0.32 9.27
C GLY A 13 8.25 0.86 9.46
N LEU A 14 7.64 1.35 8.37
CA LEU A 14 6.78 2.53 8.39
C LEU A 14 5.67 2.44 9.45
N CYS A 15 4.94 1.32 9.53
CA CYS A 15 3.90 1.10 10.53
C CYS A 15 4.46 1.13 11.96
N GLY A 16 5.53 0.36 12.23
CA GLY A 16 6.11 0.26 13.56
C GLY A 16 6.74 1.57 14.05
N SER A 17 7.38 2.32 13.15
CA SER A 17 7.98 3.61 13.48
C SER A 17 6.91 4.68 13.79
N LEU A 18 5.82 4.70 13.02
CA LEU A 18 4.69 5.59 13.28
C LEU A 18 3.98 5.23 14.58
N LEU A 19 3.76 3.94 14.84
CA LEU A 19 3.17 3.46 16.09
C LEU A 19 4.04 3.83 17.29
N ALA A 20 5.38 3.63 17.19
CA ALA A 20 6.33 4.00 18.24
C ALA A 20 6.24 5.48 18.57
N LEU A 21 6.23 6.35 17.55
CA LEU A 21 6.09 7.79 17.71
C LEU A 21 4.77 8.14 18.43
N ARG A 22 3.64 7.57 18.00
CA ARG A 22 2.34 7.87 18.63
C ARG A 22 2.24 7.39 20.07
N LEU A 23 2.70 6.18 20.36
CA LEU A 23 2.73 5.66 21.73
C LEU A 23 3.67 6.46 22.63
N ALA A 24 4.81 6.92 22.11
CA ALA A 24 5.71 7.81 22.81
C ALA A 24 5.07 9.14 23.20
N GLN A 25 4.39 9.79 22.25
CA GLN A 25 3.63 11.03 22.47
C GLN A 25 2.53 10.88 23.52
N ARG A 26 2.00 9.66 23.70
CA ARG A 26 1.04 9.31 24.75
C ARG A 26 1.69 8.96 26.08
N GLY A 27 3.02 8.92 26.15
CA GLY A 27 3.81 8.72 27.36
C GLY A 27 4.02 7.25 27.74
N TYR A 28 3.79 6.30 26.84
CA TYR A 28 4.17 4.90 27.04
C TYR A 28 5.68 4.74 26.90
N LYS A 29 6.27 3.77 27.64
CA LYS A 29 7.65 3.33 27.41
C LYS A 29 7.66 2.36 26.25
N VAL A 30 8.43 2.66 25.19
CA VAL A 30 8.44 1.89 23.95
C VAL A 30 9.85 1.41 23.61
N GLU A 31 9.99 0.12 23.40
CA GLU A 31 11.20 -0.50 22.89
C GLU A 31 10.91 -1.12 21.51
N VAL A 32 11.67 -0.69 20.49
CA VAL A 32 11.50 -1.18 19.12
C VAL A 32 12.70 -2.03 18.73
N TYR A 33 12.44 -3.22 18.19
CA TYR A 33 13.48 -4.14 17.73
C TYR A 33 13.39 -4.37 16.22
N GLU A 34 14.46 -3.97 15.50
CA GLU A 34 14.56 -4.06 14.04
C GLU A 34 15.70 -5.01 13.63
N SER A 35 15.38 -5.91 12.71
CA SER A 35 16.32 -6.90 12.20
C SER A 35 17.42 -6.31 11.31
N ARG A 36 17.13 -5.22 10.61
CA ARG A 36 18.03 -4.53 9.69
C ARG A 36 18.93 -3.52 10.44
N PRO A 37 20.04 -3.10 9.83
CA PRO A 37 20.78 -1.94 10.31
C PRO A 37 19.92 -0.66 10.21
N ASP A 38 20.37 0.39 10.89
CA ASP A 38 19.75 1.71 10.79
C ASP A 38 19.88 2.25 9.35
N LEU A 39 18.76 2.41 8.68
CA LEU A 39 18.69 2.87 7.29
C LEU A 39 19.22 4.29 7.10
N ARG A 40 19.25 5.10 8.16
CA ARG A 40 19.77 6.49 8.12
C ARG A 40 21.30 6.55 8.08
N THR A 41 21.97 5.46 8.44
CA THR A 41 23.45 5.38 8.55
C THR A 41 24.08 4.46 7.53
N THR A 42 23.29 3.76 6.73
CA THR A 42 23.75 2.84 5.71
C THR A 42 23.28 3.25 4.34
N ASP A 43 24.18 3.28 3.35
CA ASP A 43 23.77 3.44 1.96
C ASP A 43 22.82 2.30 1.59
N ILE A 44 21.58 2.65 1.33
CA ILE A 44 20.60 1.69 0.80
C ILE A 44 21.02 1.45 -0.64
N SER A 45 21.55 0.26 -0.93
CA SER A 45 21.88 -0.11 -2.30
C SER A 45 20.69 0.08 -3.21
N ALA A 46 20.88 0.71 -4.37
CA ALA A 46 19.91 0.80 -5.45
C ALA A 46 19.18 -0.54 -5.62
N GLY A 47 17.85 -0.51 -5.77
CA GLY A 47 17.03 -1.72 -5.87
C GLY A 47 16.31 -2.15 -4.57
N ARG A 48 16.33 -1.35 -3.50
CA ARG A 48 15.58 -1.61 -2.26
C ARG A 48 14.73 -0.44 -1.76
N SER A 49 14.74 0.69 -2.46
CA SER A 49 13.94 1.87 -2.11
C SER A 49 12.79 2.02 -3.07
N ILE A 50 11.73 1.25 -2.87
CA ILE A 50 10.48 1.43 -3.63
C ILE A 50 9.87 2.76 -3.21
N ASN A 51 9.58 3.62 -4.19
CA ASN A 51 8.72 4.75 -3.96
C ASN A 51 7.29 4.29 -3.73
N LEU A 52 6.62 4.99 -2.84
CA LEU A 52 5.26 4.72 -2.43
C LEU A 52 4.34 5.84 -2.91
N ALA A 53 3.07 5.50 -3.09
CA ALA A 53 2.01 6.46 -3.35
C ALA A 53 1.35 6.87 -2.02
N LEU A 54 1.67 8.07 -1.54
CA LEU A 54 1.06 8.61 -0.33
C LEU A 54 -0.24 9.33 -0.69
N SER A 55 -1.34 8.94 -0.07
CA SER A 55 -2.69 9.48 -0.24
C SER A 55 -3.19 10.21 1.02
N ASP A 56 -4.40 10.76 0.96
CA ASP A 56 -5.00 11.51 2.07
C ASP A 56 -5.07 10.70 3.38
N ARG A 57 -5.38 9.39 3.29
CA ARG A 57 -5.36 8.49 4.47
C ARG A 57 -4.01 8.41 5.15
N GLY A 58 -2.95 8.35 4.36
CA GLY A 58 -1.58 8.38 4.90
C GLY A 58 -1.24 9.72 5.53
N PHE A 59 -1.65 10.82 4.90
CA PHE A 59 -1.47 12.16 5.48
C PHE A 59 -2.25 12.36 6.78
N LYS A 60 -3.46 11.81 6.93
CA LYS A 60 -4.22 11.85 8.20
C LYS A 60 -3.39 11.29 9.36
N ALA A 61 -2.73 10.16 9.16
CA ALA A 61 -1.88 9.56 10.19
C ALA A 61 -0.61 10.39 10.48
N LEU A 62 0.02 10.93 9.44
CA LEU A 62 1.19 11.80 9.59
C LEU A 62 0.84 13.13 10.28
N ARG A 63 -0.34 13.68 10.01
CA ARG A 63 -0.90 14.87 10.68
C ARG A 63 -1.15 14.58 12.16
N LEU A 64 -1.76 13.43 12.47
CA LEU A 64 -1.98 12.98 13.84
C LEU A 64 -0.66 12.85 14.62
N ALA A 65 0.41 12.39 13.96
CA ALA A 65 1.73 12.27 14.55
C ALA A 65 2.55 13.58 14.57
N GLY A 66 2.06 14.66 13.95
CA GLY A 66 2.74 15.96 13.87
C GLY A 66 3.94 15.99 12.91
N VAL A 67 3.96 15.13 11.91
CA VAL A 67 5.07 15.00 10.93
C VAL A 67 4.65 15.24 9.47
N GLU A 68 3.42 15.70 9.24
CA GLU A 68 2.88 15.92 7.89
C GLU A 68 3.76 16.86 7.05
N GLU A 69 4.16 18.03 7.62
CA GLU A 69 4.95 19.02 6.89
C GLU A 69 6.30 18.44 6.45
N LYS A 70 6.97 17.69 7.32
CA LYS A 70 8.25 17.03 6.98
C LYS A 70 8.08 15.99 5.88
N ALA A 71 6.96 15.26 5.87
CA ALA A 71 6.65 14.32 4.81
C ALA A 71 6.36 15.03 3.49
N ARG A 72 5.66 16.18 3.53
CA ARG A 72 5.38 16.99 2.33
C ARG A 72 6.64 17.53 1.67
N GLU A 73 7.67 17.89 2.45
CA GLU A 73 8.96 18.36 1.93
C GLU A 73 9.68 17.31 1.07
N ILE A 74 9.40 16.02 1.30
CA ILE A 74 10.01 14.92 0.53
C ILE A 74 9.04 14.26 -0.46
N CYS A 75 7.87 14.85 -0.69
CA CYS A 75 6.87 14.38 -1.65
C CYS A 75 7.04 15.03 -3.02
N ILE A 76 6.69 14.28 -4.06
CA ILE A 76 6.47 14.81 -5.41
C ILE A 76 5.01 14.56 -5.79
N PRO A 77 4.21 15.62 -5.98
CA PRO A 77 2.81 15.48 -6.43
C PRO A 77 2.73 14.88 -7.83
N MET A 78 1.85 13.90 -8.00
CA MET A 78 1.49 13.29 -9.27
C MET A 78 0.00 13.54 -9.52
N TYR A 79 -0.32 14.42 -10.46
CA TYR A 79 -1.70 14.87 -10.72
C TYR A 79 -2.50 13.89 -11.58
N GLY A 80 -1.85 12.92 -12.19
CA GLY A 80 -2.49 11.91 -13.02
C GLY A 80 -1.56 10.78 -13.39
N ARG A 81 -2.07 9.92 -14.27
CA ARG A 81 -1.31 8.86 -14.90
C ARG A 81 -0.90 9.27 -16.30
N LEU A 82 0.32 8.97 -16.71
CA LEU A 82 0.76 9.08 -18.10
C LEU A 82 0.94 7.65 -18.65
N ILE A 83 0.06 7.30 -19.57
CA ILE A 83 0.00 5.94 -20.13
C ILE A 83 0.82 5.92 -21.42
N HIS A 84 1.74 4.98 -21.54
CA HIS A 84 2.61 4.79 -22.70
C HIS A 84 2.16 3.58 -23.52
N ASP A 85 1.85 3.78 -24.80
CA ASP A 85 1.55 2.69 -25.72
C ASP A 85 2.82 2.01 -26.29
N LYS A 86 2.65 0.99 -27.12
CA LYS A 86 3.78 0.28 -27.78
C LYS A 86 4.49 1.12 -28.85
N GLN A 87 3.87 2.19 -29.33
CA GLN A 87 4.40 3.11 -30.31
C GLN A 87 5.07 4.33 -29.66
N ALA A 88 5.25 4.29 -28.33
CA ALA A 88 5.78 5.40 -27.53
C ALA A 88 4.90 6.66 -27.51
N ASN A 89 3.61 6.56 -27.90
CA ASN A 89 2.69 7.67 -27.68
C ASN A 89 2.25 7.69 -26.21
N THR A 90 1.99 8.88 -25.70
CA THR A 90 1.58 9.09 -24.31
C THR A 90 0.17 9.69 -24.21
N PHE A 91 -0.59 9.22 -23.22
CA PHE A 91 -1.94 9.69 -22.95
C PHE A 91 -2.07 10.01 -21.45
N ALA A 92 -2.40 11.27 -21.15
CA ALA A 92 -2.67 11.67 -19.77
C ALA A 92 -4.06 11.22 -19.33
N SER A 93 -4.17 10.76 -18.09
CA SER A 93 -5.42 10.37 -17.44
C SER A 93 -5.41 10.83 -15.99
N ASN A 94 -6.28 11.78 -15.66
CA ASN A 94 -6.42 12.26 -14.28
C ASN A 94 -6.94 11.15 -13.36
N TYR A 95 -6.65 11.28 -12.05
CA TYR A 95 -7.15 10.34 -11.05
C TYR A 95 -8.64 10.50 -10.81
N SER A 96 -9.16 11.73 -10.90
CA SER A 96 -10.58 12.04 -10.75
C SER A 96 -11.00 13.24 -11.60
N GLY A 97 -12.28 13.60 -11.55
CA GLY A 97 -12.80 14.84 -12.14
C GLY A 97 -12.50 16.09 -11.34
N ARG A 98 -11.83 15.99 -10.17
CA ARG A 98 -11.50 17.10 -9.27
C ARG A 98 -10.05 17.51 -9.43
N ASP A 99 -9.79 18.80 -9.58
CA ASP A 99 -8.45 19.34 -9.86
C ASP A 99 -7.48 19.23 -8.66
N ASN A 100 -8.01 19.08 -7.44
CA ASN A 100 -7.24 19.01 -6.20
C ASN A 100 -6.96 17.58 -5.72
N GLU A 101 -7.40 16.56 -6.44
CA GLU A 101 -7.17 15.16 -6.11
C GLU A 101 -5.93 14.62 -6.84
N TYR A 102 -4.87 14.38 -6.09
CA TYR A 102 -3.60 13.84 -6.57
C TYR A 102 -2.94 12.96 -5.52
N ILE A 103 -2.07 12.06 -5.95
CA ILE A 103 -1.25 11.24 -5.05
C ILE A 103 0.18 11.78 -5.04
N ASN A 104 0.94 11.40 -4.02
CA ASN A 104 2.31 11.85 -3.87
C ASN A 104 3.29 10.68 -3.98
N SER A 105 4.30 10.81 -4.83
CA SER A 105 5.45 9.92 -4.77
C SER A 105 6.30 10.28 -3.55
N ILE A 106 6.66 9.29 -2.75
CA ILE A 106 7.50 9.47 -1.58
C ILE A 106 8.48 8.30 -1.42
N SER A 107 9.73 8.62 -1.10
CA SER A 107 10.73 7.60 -0.77
C SER A 107 10.36 6.87 0.53
N ARG A 108 10.26 5.56 0.46
CA ARG A 108 10.00 4.71 1.64
C ARG A 108 11.09 4.86 2.69
N GLY A 109 12.36 4.96 2.25
CA GLY A 109 13.51 5.08 3.14
C GLY A 109 13.50 6.40 3.89
N ASP A 110 13.29 7.51 3.17
CA ASP A 110 13.32 8.85 3.76
C ASP A 110 12.15 9.06 4.72
N LEU A 111 10.94 8.64 4.33
CA LEU A 111 9.78 8.71 5.22
C LEU A 111 10.01 7.88 6.51
N ASN A 112 10.56 6.67 6.38
CA ASN A 112 10.89 5.86 7.56
C ASN A 112 11.96 6.52 8.43
N GLY A 113 12.97 7.14 7.80
CA GLY A 113 14.02 7.92 8.50
C GLY A 113 13.44 9.09 9.29
N ILE A 114 12.47 9.82 8.74
CA ILE A 114 11.75 10.89 9.45
C ILE A 114 11.03 10.32 10.67
N LEU A 115 10.25 9.25 10.51
CA LEU A 115 9.48 8.66 11.60
C LEU A 115 10.38 8.14 12.74
N LEU A 116 11.48 7.47 12.40
CA LEU A 116 12.47 6.99 13.37
C LEU A 116 13.10 8.16 14.13
N THR A 117 13.50 9.21 13.41
CA THR A 117 14.15 10.39 14.00
C THR A 117 13.18 11.13 14.93
N GLU A 118 11.93 11.27 14.57
CA GLU A 118 10.93 11.91 15.43
C GLU A 118 10.61 11.05 16.66
N ALA A 119 10.53 9.73 16.50
CA ALA A 119 10.31 8.82 17.63
C ALA A 119 11.46 8.90 18.66
N GLU A 120 12.72 8.90 18.20
CA GLU A 120 13.90 8.97 19.10
C GLU A 120 14.09 10.30 19.83
N LYS A 121 13.36 11.36 19.45
CA LYS A 121 13.33 12.61 20.24
C LYS A 121 12.63 12.46 21.59
N HIS A 122 11.85 11.39 21.76
CA HIS A 122 11.15 11.08 22.99
C HIS A 122 12.02 10.19 23.88
N GLU A 123 12.32 10.64 25.11
CA GLU A 123 13.16 9.91 26.08
C GLU A 123 12.60 8.53 26.48
N ASN A 124 11.31 8.31 26.24
CA ASN A 124 10.60 7.06 26.51
C ASN A 124 10.62 6.06 25.33
N VAL A 125 11.40 6.33 24.27
CA VAL A 125 11.59 5.44 23.13
C VAL A 125 13.04 4.98 23.05
N THR A 126 13.24 3.68 22.80
CA THR A 126 14.54 3.11 22.46
C THR A 126 14.40 2.20 21.24
N ILE A 127 15.24 2.41 20.22
CA ILE A 127 15.23 1.62 19.00
C ILE A 127 16.50 0.77 18.91
N HIS A 128 16.35 -0.55 18.79
CA HIS A 128 17.43 -1.52 18.76
C HIS A 128 17.54 -2.12 17.34
N PHE A 129 18.56 -1.72 16.59
CA PHE A 129 18.83 -2.23 15.26
C PHE A 129 19.69 -3.50 15.27
N ASN A 130 19.66 -4.27 14.17
CA ASN A 130 20.34 -5.54 14.00
C ASN A 130 19.88 -6.64 14.99
N LYS A 131 18.66 -6.54 15.49
CA LYS A 131 18.06 -7.48 16.44
C LYS A 131 16.88 -8.19 15.78
N LYS A 132 17.13 -9.40 15.29
CA LYS A 132 16.11 -10.20 14.63
C LYS A 132 15.26 -10.93 15.65
N CYS A 133 13.95 -10.70 15.65
CA CYS A 133 13.01 -11.55 16.38
C CYS A 133 13.03 -12.97 15.76
N THR A 134 13.09 -13.98 16.60
CA THR A 134 13.14 -15.40 16.21
C THR A 134 11.86 -16.15 16.59
N SER A 135 11.22 -15.78 17.69
CA SER A 135 9.93 -16.30 18.16
C SER A 135 9.32 -15.40 19.22
N VAL A 136 8.04 -15.57 19.51
CA VAL A 136 7.35 -14.89 20.60
C VAL A 136 6.58 -15.92 21.40
N ASP A 137 6.81 -15.96 22.70
CA ASP A 137 5.94 -16.62 23.67
C ASP A 137 4.77 -15.70 23.96
N ILE A 138 3.64 -15.96 23.30
CA ILE A 138 2.45 -15.10 23.39
C ILE A 138 1.72 -15.23 24.73
N GLU A 139 1.86 -16.37 25.43
CA GLU A 139 1.25 -16.61 26.75
C GLU A 139 1.96 -15.79 27.82
N ASN A 140 3.30 -15.71 27.78
CA ASN A 140 4.10 -15.02 28.77
C ASN A 140 4.54 -13.61 28.33
N THR A 141 4.21 -13.20 27.10
CA THR A 141 4.57 -11.88 26.52
C THR A 141 6.09 -11.69 26.47
N ILE A 142 6.82 -12.70 26.00
CA ILE A 142 8.27 -12.72 25.88
C ILE A 142 8.66 -12.86 24.41
N ALA A 143 9.43 -11.90 23.89
CA ALA A 143 10.01 -11.99 22.55
C ALA A 143 11.48 -12.44 22.61
N HIS A 144 11.86 -13.36 21.74
CA HIS A 144 13.22 -13.89 21.62
C HIS A 144 13.91 -13.28 20.41
N PHE A 145 15.13 -12.85 20.58
CA PHE A 145 15.91 -12.16 19.58
C PHE A 145 17.28 -12.77 19.39
N LYS A 146 17.82 -12.55 18.19
CA LYS A 146 19.22 -12.82 17.85
C LYS A 146 19.87 -11.54 17.35
N ASP A 147 20.96 -11.15 17.97
CA ASP A 147 21.81 -10.07 17.52
C ASP A 147 22.57 -10.49 16.27
N TYR A 148 22.40 -9.77 15.16
CA TYR A 148 23.12 -10.11 13.92
C TYR A 148 24.63 -9.80 13.97
N LYS A 149 25.05 -8.86 14.86
CA LYS A 149 26.46 -8.48 15.00
C LYS A 149 27.21 -9.44 15.93
N THR A 150 26.69 -9.66 17.16
CA THR A 150 27.35 -10.50 18.18
C THR A 150 26.98 -11.97 18.08
N LYS A 151 25.87 -12.30 17.38
CA LYS A 151 25.26 -13.64 17.30
C LYS A 151 24.64 -14.14 18.61
N GLU A 152 24.63 -13.33 19.64
CA GLU A 152 24.01 -13.62 20.93
C GLU A 152 22.48 -13.73 20.79
N GLU A 153 21.92 -14.65 21.53
CA GLU A 153 20.48 -14.82 21.69
C GLU A 153 20.06 -14.28 23.06
N PHE A 154 18.97 -13.52 23.08
CA PHE A 154 18.44 -12.93 24.30
C PHE A 154 16.91 -12.84 24.23
N SER A 155 16.30 -12.57 25.38
CA SER A 155 14.85 -12.46 25.49
C SER A 155 14.48 -11.14 26.15
N VAL A 156 13.34 -10.59 25.76
CA VAL A 156 12.77 -9.35 26.31
C VAL A 156 11.32 -9.61 26.68
N ASP A 157 10.96 -9.29 27.91
CA ASP A 157 9.59 -9.30 28.40
C ASP A 157 8.95 -7.91 28.29
N ALA A 158 7.66 -7.88 28.06
CA ALA A 158 6.89 -6.65 27.93
C ALA A 158 5.46 -6.83 28.47
N ASN A 159 4.77 -5.74 28.73
CA ASN A 159 3.35 -5.80 29.07
C ASN A 159 2.52 -6.08 27.80
N VAL A 160 2.94 -5.47 26.67
CA VAL A 160 2.28 -5.59 25.37
C VAL A 160 3.32 -5.72 24.27
N ILE A 161 3.09 -6.60 23.29
CA ILE A 161 3.91 -6.77 22.09
C ILE A 161 3.10 -6.48 20.83
N PHE A 162 3.59 -5.57 20.00
CA PHE A 162 3.07 -5.33 18.66
C PHE A 162 3.96 -5.98 17.61
N GLY A 163 3.36 -6.76 16.70
CA GLY A 163 4.01 -7.27 15.51
C GLY A 163 3.74 -6.36 14.32
N THR A 164 4.76 -5.61 13.92
CA THR A 164 4.79 -4.73 12.72
C THR A 164 5.91 -5.15 11.79
N ASP A 165 6.27 -6.43 11.84
CA ASP A 165 7.42 -7.06 11.21
C ASP A 165 7.16 -7.55 9.77
N GLY A 166 6.11 -6.99 9.14
CA GLY A 166 5.84 -7.11 7.72
C GLY A 166 5.22 -8.44 7.31
N ALA A 167 5.11 -8.67 5.99
CA ALA A 167 4.46 -9.84 5.42
C ALA A 167 5.05 -11.19 5.89
N GLY A 168 6.31 -11.22 6.32
CA GLY A 168 6.98 -12.40 6.89
C GLY A 168 6.91 -12.51 8.41
N SER A 169 5.94 -11.90 9.07
CA SER A 169 5.83 -11.72 10.52
C SER A 169 6.12 -12.98 11.35
N ILE A 170 7.02 -12.80 12.31
CA ILE A 170 7.37 -13.80 13.30
C ILE A 170 6.28 -13.90 14.38
N LEU A 171 5.66 -12.78 14.77
CA LEU A 171 4.54 -12.82 15.70
C LEU A 171 3.36 -13.60 15.10
N ARG A 172 3.01 -13.37 13.82
CA ARG A 172 1.98 -14.17 13.12
C ARG A 172 2.34 -15.64 13.07
N LYS A 173 3.61 -15.98 12.82
CA LYS A 173 4.09 -17.34 12.86
C LYS A 173 3.95 -17.97 14.26
N SER A 174 4.23 -17.21 15.31
CA SER A 174 4.07 -17.66 16.69
C SER A 174 2.61 -17.95 17.03
N TYR A 175 1.67 -17.17 16.53
CA TYR A 175 0.22 -17.44 16.63
C TYR A 175 -0.14 -18.79 15.98
N TYR A 176 0.35 -19.03 14.78
CA TYR A 176 0.07 -20.26 14.05
C TYR A 176 0.64 -21.51 14.75
N LEU A 177 1.75 -21.36 15.46
CA LEU A 177 2.40 -22.46 16.17
C LEU A 177 1.78 -22.76 17.54
N GLU A 178 1.01 -21.82 18.11
CA GLU A 178 0.33 -22.02 19.40
C GLU A 178 -0.94 -22.86 19.21
N ARG A 179 -0.89 -24.11 19.65
CA ARG A 179 -1.95 -25.10 19.41
C ARG A 179 -3.29 -24.79 20.08
N LYS A 180 -3.27 -24.05 21.18
CA LYS A 180 -4.48 -23.66 21.92
C LYS A 180 -5.16 -22.43 21.34
N PHE A 181 -4.47 -21.70 20.45
CA PHE A 181 -4.96 -20.50 19.82
C PHE A 181 -5.53 -20.80 18.43
N LEU A 182 -6.84 -20.64 18.28
CA LEU A 182 -7.51 -20.90 17.00
C LEU A 182 -7.20 -19.75 16.02
N PHE A 183 -6.10 -19.88 15.32
CA PHE A 183 -5.60 -18.90 14.37
C PHE A 183 -5.75 -19.38 12.94
N SER A 184 -6.38 -18.57 12.10
CA SER A 184 -6.50 -18.80 10.66
C SER A 184 -5.68 -17.79 9.88
N TYR A 185 -4.94 -18.27 8.89
CA TYR A 185 -4.28 -17.35 7.97
C TYR A 185 -4.18 -17.94 6.57
N SER A 186 -4.21 -17.04 5.57
CA SER A 186 -3.91 -17.36 4.19
C SER A 186 -2.82 -16.41 3.68
N GLN A 187 -1.98 -16.95 2.80
CA GLN A 187 -0.97 -16.19 2.08
C GLN A 187 -1.06 -16.59 0.61
N ASN A 188 -1.68 -15.73 -0.19
CA ASN A 188 -1.94 -15.99 -1.60
C ASN A 188 -0.95 -15.20 -2.45
N TYR A 189 -0.23 -15.89 -3.34
CA TYR A 189 0.69 -15.28 -4.26
C TYR A 189 0.11 -15.23 -5.66
N LEU A 190 0.35 -14.13 -6.36
CA LEU A 190 0.08 -14.05 -7.81
C LEU A 190 1.11 -14.89 -8.57
N THR A 191 0.76 -15.29 -9.79
CA THR A 191 1.69 -15.95 -10.75
C THR A 191 2.75 -14.99 -11.29
N HIS A 192 2.73 -13.74 -10.83
CA HIS A 192 3.62 -12.67 -11.22
C HIS A 192 4.53 -12.28 -10.04
N GLY A 193 5.74 -11.87 -10.39
CA GLY A 193 6.67 -11.18 -9.51
C GLY A 193 6.88 -9.74 -9.97
N TYR A 194 7.66 -9.01 -9.21
CA TYR A 194 8.10 -7.67 -9.60
C TYR A 194 9.61 -7.51 -9.52
N LYS A 195 10.14 -6.62 -10.35
CA LYS A 195 11.56 -6.25 -10.35
C LYS A 195 11.70 -4.75 -10.38
N GLU A 196 12.56 -4.24 -9.53
CA GLU A 196 12.91 -2.82 -9.48
C GLU A 196 13.98 -2.50 -10.49
N LEU A 197 13.79 -1.38 -11.19
CA LEU A 197 14.68 -0.81 -12.19
C LEU A 197 14.71 0.71 -11.96
N GLU A 198 15.60 1.43 -12.64
CA GLU A 198 15.74 2.86 -12.48
C GLU A 198 15.86 3.59 -13.82
N ILE A 199 15.11 4.70 -13.97
CA ILE A 199 15.41 5.73 -14.95
C ILE A 199 16.25 6.77 -14.23
N PRO A 200 17.55 6.92 -14.54
CA PRO A 200 18.41 7.89 -13.87
C PRO A 200 18.03 9.33 -14.22
N ALA A 201 18.44 10.28 -13.41
CA ALA A 201 18.40 11.68 -13.77
C ALA A 201 19.23 11.97 -15.05
N ASP A 202 18.90 13.03 -15.75
CA ASP A 202 19.74 13.49 -16.86
C ASP A 202 21.11 14.04 -16.37
N LYS A 203 21.98 14.42 -17.28
CA LYS A 203 23.32 14.95 -16.95
C LYS A 203 23.29 16.24 -16.12
N LEU A 204 22.16 16.90 -16.01
CA LEU A 204 21.93 18.12 -15.23
C LEU A 204 21.19 17.85 -13.92
N GLY A 205 20.96 16.58 -13.57
CA GLY A 205 20.20 16.19 -12.39
C GLY A 205 18.69 16.40 -12.51
N LYS A 206 18.14 16.44 -13.74
CA LYS A 206 16.71 16.67 -13.98
C LYS A 206 16.00 15.38 -14.38
N HIS A 207 14.70 15.33 -14.14
CA HIS A 207 13.84 14.26 -14.61
C HIS A 207 13.81 14.17 -16.14
N GLN A 208 14.02 12.99 -16.70
CA GLN A 208 14.00 12.75 -18.14
C GLN A 208 12.60 12.66 -18.73
N ILE A 209 11.60 12.37 -17.91
CA ILE A 209 10.17 12.33 -18.26
C ILE A 209 9.39 13.18 -17.25
N SER A 210 8.06 13.32 -17.43
CA SER A 210 7.24 14.18 -16.56
C SER A 210 7.21 13.70 -15.11
N LYS A 211 7.72 14.50 -14.17
CA LYS A 211 7.67 14.21 -12.73
C LYS A 211 6.26 14.33 -12.12
N ASP A 212 5.36 15.00 -12.81
CA ASP A 212 4.02 15.31 -12.27
C ASP A 212 2.99 14.20 -12.55
N HIS A 213 3.45 13.02 -12.98
CA HIS A 213 2.62 11.88 -13.34
C HIS A 213 3.20 10.55 -12.83
N LEU A 214 2.30 9.63 -12.52
CA LEU A 214 2.63 8.20 -12.45
C LEU A 214 2.69 7.65 -13.88
N HIS A 215 3.85 7.21 -14.33
CA HIS A 215 4.01 6.60 -15.64
C HIS A 215 3.59 5.13 -15.62
N ILE A 216 2.84 4.69 -16.62
CA ILE A 216 2.36 3.31 -16.76
C ILE A 216 2.53 2.85 -18.21
N TRP A 217 3.19 1.70 -18.40
CA TRP A 217 3.29 0.98 -19.67
C TRP A 217 2.48 -0.33 -19.58
N PRO A 218 1.16 -0.30 -19.82
CA PRO A 218 0.33 -1.50 -19.77
C PRO A 218 0.56 -2.37 -21.00
N ARG A 219 0.76 -3.68 -20.81
CA ARG A 219 1.00 -4.67 -21.90
C ARG A 219 0.20 -5.95 -21.71
N GLY A 220 -0.94 -5.91 -21.05
CA GLY A 220 -1.75 -7.08 -20.74
C GLY A 220 -1.07 -8.02 -19.75
N ALA A 221 -0.24 -8.95 -20.24
CA ALA A 221 0.42 -9.93 -19.37
C ALA A 221 1.54 -9.37 -18.50
N TYR A 222 2.02 -8.16 -18.75
CA TYR A 222 3.10 -7.50 -17.98
C TYR A 222 2.93 -5.98 -18.02
N MET A 223 3.60 -5.29 -17.12
CA MET A 223 3.44 -3.85 -16.97
C MET A 223 4.71 -3.23 -16.36
N LEU A 224 5.06 -2.02 -16.83
CA LEU A 224 5.97 -1.12 -16.10
C LEU A 224 5.18 0.00 -15.45
N ILE A 225 5.64 0.42 -14.27
CA ILE A 225 5.24 1.69 -13.66
C ILE A 225 6.49 2.47 -13.26
N ALA A 226 6.44 3.80 -13.27
CA ALA A 226 7.55 4.62 -12.79
C ALA A 226 7.05 5.79 -11.94
N LEU A 227 7.67 5.97 -10.77
CA LEU A 227 7.40 7.03 -9.81
C LEU A 227 8.63 7.93 -9.68
N PRO A 228 8.46 9.27 -9.67
CA PRO A 228 9.57 10.22 -9.60
C PRO A 228 10.25 10.24 -8.23
N ASN A 229 11.57 10.48 -8.23
CA ASN A 229 12.41 10.71 -7.06
C ASN A 229 12.88 12.18 -7.00
N LEU A 230 13.21 12.68 -5.81
CA LEU A 230 13.67 14.06 -5.62
C LEU A 230 15.01 14.35 -6.31
N ASP A 231 15.84 13.35 -6.52
CA ASP A 231 17.14 13.46 -7.18
C ASP A 231 17.05 13.55 -8.73
N GLY A 232 15.83 13.53 -9.28
CA GLY A 232 15.59 13.56 -10.71
C GLY A 232 15.50 12.19 -11.38
N SER A 233 15.72 11.12 -10.64
CA SER A 233 15.51 9.75 -11.13
C SER A 233 14.04 9.30 -11.01
N PHE A 234 13.74 8.11 -11.55
CA PHE A 234 12.46 7.41 -11.30
C PHE A 234 12.74 5.99 -10.83
N THR A 235 12.03 5.59 -9.79
CA THR A 235 11.92 4.18 -9.43
C THR A 235 10.95 3.50 -10.38
N VAL A 236 11.43 2.51 -11.12
CA VAL A 236 10.64 1.75 -12.09
C VAL A 236 10.36 0.35 -11.56
N THR A 237 9.14 -0.10 -11.68
CA THR A 237 8.75 -1.47 -11.29
C THR A 237 8.22 -2.24 -12.50
N LEU A 238 8.88 -3.32 -12.85
CA LEU A 238 8.42 -4.29 -13.85
C LEU A 238 7.62 -5.38 -13.15
N PHE A 239 6.36 -5.56 -13.54
CA PHE A 239 5.53 -6.71 -13.17
C PHE A 239 5.52 -7.71 -14.32
N LEU A 240 5.92 -8.96 -14.04
CA LEU A 240 6.09 -10.00 -15.04
C LEU A 240 5.76 -11.37 -14.44
N SER A 241 5.17 -12.27 -15.26
CA SER A 241 4.90 -13.64 -14.85
C SER A 241 6.20 -14.42 -14.57
N TYR A 242 6.12 -15.39 -13.65
CA TYR A 242 7.27 -16.27 -13.38
C TYR A 242 7.57 -17.20 -14.56
N ASP A 243 6.54 -17.78 -15.21
CA ASP A 243 6.72 -18.83 -16.23
C ASP A 243 5.65 -18.86 -17.32
N GLU A 244 4.66 -17.95 -17.28
CA GLU A 244 3.57 -17.90 -18.28
C GLU A 244 3.82 -16.83 -19.35
N GLY A 245 3.25 -17.04 -20.53
CA GLY A 245 3.27 -16.08 -21.65
C GLY A 245 4.57 -16.08 -22.46
N LYS A 246 4.64 -15.21 -23.46
CA LYS A 246 5.79 -15.06 -24.36
C LYS A 246 7.06 -14.65 -23.63
N TYR A 247 6.94 -13.67 -22.74
CA TYR A 247 8.00 -13.16 -21.91
C TYR A 247 7.69 -13.42 -20.42
N ASN A 248 8.63 -13.99 -19.71
CA ASN A 248 8.52 -14.31 -18.29
C ASN A 248 9.90 -14.43 -17.65
N PHE A 249 10.01 -14.41 -16.32
CA PHE A 249 11.28 -14.48 -15.61
C PHE A 249 12.08 -15.78 -15.93
N LYS A 250 11.38 -16.87 -16.24
CA LYS A 250 12.03 -18.17 -16.52
C LYS A 250 12.73 -18.20 -17.89
N ASN A 251 12.26 -17.43 -18.87
CA ASN A 251 12.84 -17.42 -20.22
C ASN A 251 13.72 -16.19 -20.50
N LEU A 252 13.66 -15.14 -19.70
CA LEU A 252 14.51 -13.96 -19.80
C LEU A 252 15.83 -14.17 -19.05
N THR A 253 16.63 -15.13 -19.49
CA THR A 253 17.87 -15.60 -18.82
C THR A 253 19.16 -15.03 -19.40
N THR A 254 19.09 -14.24 -20.47
CA THR A 254 20.27 -13.62 -21.10
C THR A 254 20.04 -12.14 -21.35
N GLU A 255 21.12 -11.34 -21.37
CA GLU A 255 21.05 -9.92 -21.71
C GLU A 255 20.40 -9.65 -23.05
N ALA A 256 20.68 -10.51 -24.04
CA ALA A 256 20.08 -10.40 -25.38
C ALA A 256 18.57 -10.60 -25.34
N ALA A 257 18.07 -11.58 -24.55
CA ALA A 257 16.63 -11.82 -24.38
C ALA A 257 15.95 -10.65 -23.67
N VAL A 258 16.55 -10.10 -22.61
CA VAL A 258 16.03 -8.91 -21.88
C VAL A 258 15.99 -7.71 -22.82
N THR A 259 17.06 -7.43 -23.57
CA THR A 259 17.10 -6.32 -24.52
C THR A 259 16.04 -6.46 -25.60
N ALA A 260 15.86 -7.67 -26.14
CA ALA A 260 14.83 -7.95 -27.16
C ALA A 260 13.41 -7.74 -26.60
N PHE A 261 13.16 -8.18 -25.37
CA PHE A 261 11.89 -7.97 -24.66
C PHE A 261 11.57 -6.47 -24.50
N PHE A 262 12.50 -5.70 -23.97
CA PHE A 262 12.30 -4.26 -23.77
C PHE A 262 12.18 -3.53 -25.10
N LYS A 263 12.97 -3.90 -26.12
CA LYS A 263 12.88 -3.30 -27.46
C LYS A 263 11.52 -3.54 -28.12
N GLU A 264 10.92 -4.71 -27.91
CA GLU A 264 9.61 -5.04 -28.49
C GLU A 264 8.46 -4.42 -27.72
N GLU A 265 8.53 -4.43 -26.37
CA GLU A 265 7.38 -4.11 -25.54
C GLU A 265 7.47 -2.70 -24.91
N PHE A 266 8.66 -2.19 -24.65
CA PHE A 266 8.92 -0.94 -23.94
C PHE A 266 10.03 -0.12 -24.61
N PRO A 267 9.91 0.21 -25.93
CA PRO A 267 11.00 0.82 -26.67
C PRO A 267 11.46 2.17 -26.10
N ASP A 268 10.53 3.02 -25.66
CA ASP A 268 10.81 4.28 -25.00
C ASP A 268 11.46 4.11 -23.60
N ALA A 269 11.01 3.16 -22.82
CA ALA A 269 11.61 2.87 -21.52
C ALA A 269 13.02 2.28 -21.67
N LEU A 270 13.30 1.49 -22.71
CA LEU A 270 14.63 0.94 -22.97
C LEU A 270 15.67 2.04 -23.18
N GLU A 271 15.30 3.13 -23.86
CA GLU A 271 16.18 4.29 -24.07
C GLU A 271 16.48 5.06 -22.79
N LEU A 272 15.55 5.00 -21.82
CA LEU A 272 15.63 5.71 -20.55
C LEU A 272 16.35 4.92 -19.45
N ILE A 273 16.52 3.59 -19.60
CA ILE A 273 17.12 2.70 -18.60
C ILE A 273 18.45 2.11 -19.13
N PRO A 274 19.57 2.87 -19.10
CA PRO A 274 20.84 2.41 -19.65
C PRO A 274 21.42 1.19 -18.91
N SER A 275 21.08 1.03 -17.63
CA SER A 275 21.51 -0.05 -16.72
C SER A 275 20.60 -1.28 -16.73
N ILE A 276 19.65 -1.37 -17.67
CA ILE A 276 18.59 -2.40 -17.68
C ILE A 276 19.12 -3.84 -17.51
N LYS A 277 20.26 -4.15 -18.12
CA LYS A 277 20.86 -5.48 -18.07
C LYS A 277 21.36 -5.79 -16.66
N ASP A 278 22.16 -4.88 -16.11
CA ASP A 278 22.73 -5.05 -14.79
C ASP A 278 21.66 -5.13 -13.72
N GLU A 279 20.68 -4.23 -13.76
CA GLU A 279 19.59 -4.18 -12.81
C GLU A 279 18.68 -5.40 -12.94
N PHE A 280 18.34 -5.84 -14.14
CA PHE A 280 17.48 -6.99 -14.34
C PHE A 280 18.06 -8.26 -13.72
N PHE A 281 19.39 -8.47 -13.79
CA PHE A 281 20.02 -9.67 -13.26
C PHE A 281 20.47 -9.54 -11.80
N ASN A 282 20.86 -8.35 -11.34
CA ASN A 282 21.37 -8.14 -10.00
C ASN A 282 20.29 -7.82 -8.96
N ASN A 283 19.20 -7.13 -9.37
CA ASN A 283 18.11 -6.83 -8.44
C ASN A 283 17.27 -8.08 -8.14
N PRO A 284 16.83 -8.28 -6.91
CA PRO A 284 16.00 -9.44 -6.56
C PRO A 284 14.64 -9.35 -7.24
N THR A 285 14.05 -10.50 -7.55
CA THR A 285 12.65 -10.59 -7.95
C THR A 285 11.78 -10.73 -6.71
N GLY A 286 10.91 -9.75 -6.46
CA GLY A 286 9.97 -9.75 -5.35
C GLY A 286 8.70 -10.53 -5.68
N ALA A 287 8.12 -11.18 -4.67
CA ALA A 287 6.83 -11.86 -4.80
C ALA A 287 5.67 -10.90 -4.52
N LEU A 288 4.55 -11.12 -5.21
CA LEU A 288 3.29 -10.38 -5.02
C LEU A 288 2.34 -11.23 -4.20
N GLY A 289 2.27 -10.96 -2.91
CA GLY A 289 1.49 -11.76 -1.97
C GLY A 289 0.45 -10.94 -1.21
N THR A 290 -0.69 -11.56 -0.95
CA THR A 290 -1.75 -11.03 -0.07
C THR A 290 -1.83 -11.89 1.17
N VAL A 291 -1.84 -11.28 2.34
CA VAL A 291 -2.00 -11.93 3.64
C VAL A 291 -3.34 -11.54 4.23
N LYS A 292 -4.14 -12.54 4.63
CA LYS A 292 -5.34 -12.35 5.45
C LYS A 292 -5.25 -13.30 6.64
N CYS A 293 -5.46 -12.83 7.86
CA CYS A 293 -5.40 -13.64 9.06
C CYS A 293 -6.42 -13.21 10.12
N SER A 294 -6.72 -14.09 11.07
CA SER A 294 -7.61 -13.82 12.21
C SER A 294 -7.42 -14.87 13.30
N PRO A 295 -7.54 -14.50 14.58
CA PRO A 295 -7.61 -13.13 15.11
C PRO A 295 -6.25 -12.41 15.06
N TRP A 296 -6.24 -11.07 15.17
CA TRP A 296 -5.00 -10.29 15.19
C TRP A 296 -4.41 -10.10 16.57
N MET A 297 -5.17 -10.46 17.59
CA MET A 297 -4.78 -10.28 18.99
C MET A 297 -4.71 -11.62 19.74
N TYR A 298 -3.87 -11.67 20.76
CA TYR A 298 -3.92 -12.70 21.79
C TYR A 298 -4.15 -12.01 23.14
N GLN A 299 -5.38 -12.08 23.63
CA GLN A 299 -5.82 -11.40 24.86
C GLN A 299 -5.49 -9.89 24.83
N ASN A 300 -5.06 -9.35 25.97
CA ASN A 300 -4.53 -7.99 26.10
C ASN A 300 -3.00 -7.91 25.95
N LYS A 301 -2.35 -8.90 25.35
CA LYS A 301 -0.90 -9.12 25.39
C LYS A 301 -0.20 -8.84 24.08
N THR A 302 -0.75 -9.31 22.97
CA THR A 302 -0.09 -9.15 21.69
C THR A 302 -1.05 -8.75 20.57
N MET A 303 -0.58 -7.96 19.58
CA MET A 303 -1.37 -7.46 18.46
C MET A 303 -0.55 -7.42 17.17
N LEU A 304 -1.12 -7.91 16.07
CA LEU A 304 -0.59 -7.74 14.71
C LEU A 304 -1.10 -6.42 14.11
N MET A 305 -0.23 -5.67 13.41
CA MET A 305 -0.58 -4.44 12.70
C MET A 305 0.15 -4.32 11.37
N GLY A 306 -0.42 -3.58 10.44
CA GLY A 306 0.16 -3.35 9.11
C GLY A 306 0.34 -4.65 8.33
N ASP A 307 1.39 -4.73 7.53
CA ASP A 307 1.66 -5.90 6.67
C ASP A 307 1.81 -7.21 7.46
N ALA A 308 2.08 -7.15 8.76
CA ALA A 308 2.10 -8.35 9.61
C ALA A 308 0.71 -8.98 9.74
N ALA A 309 -0.35 -8.19 9.70
CA ALA A 309 -1.74 -8.61 9.75
C ALA A 309 -2.36 -8.78 8.35
N HIS A 310 -2.06 -7.87 7.40
CA HIS A 310 -2.81 -7.71 6.17
C HIS A 310 -1.99 -7.17 5.00
N ALA A 311 -0.82 -7.77 4.70
CA ALA A 311 -0.05 -7.39 3.52
C ALA A 311 -0.89 -7.52 2.25
N ILE A 312 -0.78 -6.54 1.35
CA ILE A 312 -1.52 -6.49 0.10
C ILE A 312 -0.60 -6.29 -1.11
N VAL A 313 -1.08 -6.66 -2.30
CA VAL A 313 -0.36 -6.38 -3.55
C VAL A 313 -0.41 -4.89 -3.91
N PRO A 314 0.60 -4.32 -4.61
CA PRO A 314 0.80 -2.88 -4.71
C PRO A 314 -0.11 -2.16 -5.72
N PHE A 315 -0.98 -2.85 -6.44
CA PHE A 315 -1.67 -2.29 -7.60
C PHE A 315 -2.65 -1.14 -7.31
N TYR A 316 -3.12 -1.01 -6.08
CA TYR A 316 -3.92 0.15 -5.67
C TYR A 316 -3.08 1.27 -5.03
N GLY A 317 -1.81 0.98 -4.67
CA GLY A 317 -0.94 1.92 -3.97
C GLY A 317 -1.37 2.19 -2.51
N GLN A 318 -2.11 1.28 -1.87
CA GLN A 318 -2.71 1.53 -0.56
C GLN A 318 -2.06 0.77 0.61
N GLY A 319 -1.04 -0.08 0.40
CA GLY A 319 -0.44 -0.85 1.50
C GLY A 319 0.09 0.01 2.65
N MET A 320 0.88 1.04 2.34
CA MET A 320 1.37 2.00 3.34
C MET A 320 0.21 2.80 3.97
N ASN A 321 -0.70 3.32 3.15
CA ASN A 321 -1.81 4.14 3.62
C ASN A 321 -2.73 3.37 4.56
N ALA A 322 -3.03 2.10 4.27
CA ALA A 322 -3.80 1.22 5.13
C ALA A 322 -3.07 0.93 6.46
N SER A 323 -1.74 0.71 6.41
CA SER A 323 -0.93 0.52 7.61
C SER A 323 -0.83 1.79 8.47
N PHE A 324 -0.87 2.97 7.87
CA PHE A 324 -0.92 4.24 8.57
C PHE A 324 -2.29 4.50 9.18
N GLU A 325 -3.35 4.16 8.45
CA GLU A 325 -4.72 4.23 8.97
C GLU A 325 -4.92 3.26 10.15
N ASP A 326 -4.23 2.12 10.18
CA ASP A 326 -4.20 1.25 11.36
C ASP A 326 -3.79 2.00 12.61
N VAL A 327 -2.71 2.80 12.53
CA VAL A 327 -2.23 3.59 13.67
C VAL A 327 -3.23 4.68 14.04
N THR A 328 -3.89 5.32 13.06
CA THR A 328 -4.90 6.35 13.32
C THR A 328 -6.11 5.76 14.06
N VAL A 329 -6.68 4.68 13.54
CA VAL A 329 -7.85 4.03 14.15
C VAL A 329 -7.50 3.45 15.53
N PHE A 330 -6.31 2.85 15.65
CA PHE A 330 -5.82 2.35 16.94
C PHE A 330 -5.72 3.47 17.98
N ASP A 331 -5.18 4.62 17.58
CA ASP A 331 -5.01 5.79 18.45
C ASP A 331 -6.36 6.34 18.95
N GLU A 332 -7.37 6.40 18.08
CA GLU A 332 -8.75 6.82 18.43
C GLU A 332 -9.40 5.83 19.42
N ILE A 333 -9.24 4.53 19.18
CA ILE A 333 -9.80 3.48 20.05
C ILE A 333 -9.09 3.46 21.40
N LEU A 334 -7.79 3.74 21.44
CA LEU A 334 -7.00 3.83 22.67
C LEU A 334 -7.52 4.95 23.58
N ASP A 335 -7.92 6.09 23.01
CA ASP A 335 -8.60 7.17 23.75
C ASP A 335 -9.97 6.74 24.27
N LYS A 336 -10.77 6.13 23.43
CA LYS A 336 -12.12 5.68 23.76
C LYS A 336 -12.18 4.71 24.94
N HIS A 337 -11.20 3.83 25.06
CA HIS A 337 -11.13 2.82 26.11
C HIS A 337 -10.11 3.13 27.21
N GLU A 338 -9.61 4.36 27.27
CA GLU A 338 -8.70 4.82 28.32
C GLU A 338 -7.48 3.89 28.56
N GLY A 339 -7.03 3.18 27.52
CA GLY A 339 -5.90 2.26 27.59
C GLY A 339 -6.21 0.88 28.16
N ASP A 340 -7.47 0.46 28.20
CA ASP A 340 -7.87 -0.95 28.44
C ASP A 340 -7.50 -1.78 27.22
N TRP A 341 -6.33 -2.44 27.24
CA TRP A 341 -5.77 -3.16 26.09
C TRP A 341 -6.69 -4.25 25.53
N GLU A 342 -7.46 -4.93 26.38
CA GLU A 342 -8.36 -6.00 25.90
C GLU A 342 -9.48 -5.43 25.03
N LYS A 343 -10.09 -4.33 25.49
CA LYS A 343 -11.15 -3.64 24.71
C LYS A 343 -10.59 -2.97 23.47
N VAL A 344 -9.43 -2.32 23.60
CA VAL A 344 -8.74 -1.67 22.49
C VAL A 344 -8.45 -2.67 21.39
N PHE A 345 -7.81 -3.79 21.71
CA PHE A 345 -7.42 -4.81 20.74
C PHE A 345 -8.64 -5.46 20.08
N TYR A 346 -9.67 -5.77 20.87
CA TYR A 346 -10.88 -6.37 20.34
C TYR A 346 -11.61 -5.45 19.37
N GLU A 347 -11.79 -4.18 19.71
CA GLU A 347 -12.48 -3.21 18.84
C GLU A 347 -11.63 -2.88 17.60
N TYR A 348 -10.33 -2.69 17.77
CA TYR A 348 -9.41 -2.41 16.67
C TYR A 348 -9.44 -3.52 15.60
N GLN A 349 -9.23 -4.77 15.98
CA GLN A 349 -9.25 -5.86 15.00
C GLN A 349 -10.60 -5.99 14.30
N LYS A 350 -11.72 -5.75 15.03
CA LYS A 350 -13.06 -5.85 14.46
C LYS A 350 -13.29 -4.82 13.36
N ILE A 351 -12.87 -3.57 13.58
CA ILE A 351 -13.02 -2.48 12.61
C ILE A 351 -12.05 -2.68 11.45
N ARG A 352 -10.76 -2.83 11.76
CA ARG A 352 -9.73 -2.82 10.73
C ARG A 352 -9.71 -4.06 9.85
N LYS A 353 -10.10 -5.23 10.38
CA LYS A 353 -10.11 -6.44 9.58
C LYS A 353 -11.04 -6.38 8.38
N GLU A 354 -12.24 -5.83 8.54
CA GLU A 354 -13.20 -5.67 7.45
C GLU A 354 -12.63 -4.73 6.36
N ASP A 355 -12.07 -3.60 6.77
CA ASP A 355 -11.47 -2.62 5.88
C ASP A 355 -10.24 -3.15 5.16
N THR A 356 -9.35 -3.82 5.87
CA THR A 356 -8.11 -4.31 5.26
C THR A 356 -8.33 -5.51 4.35
N ASP A 357 -9.30 -6.36 4.63
CA ASP A 357 -9.74 -7.40 3.71
C ASP A 357 -10.33 -6.78 2.43
N ALA A 358 -11.12 -5.71 2.57
CA ALA A 358 -11.71 -5.00 1.43
C ALA A 358 -10.65 -4.34 0.54
N ILE A 359 -9.67 -3.65 1.11
CA ILE A 359 -8.60 -3.04 0.29
C ILE A 359 -7.68 -4.09 -0.33
N ALA A 360 -7.50 -5.25 0.31
CA ALA A 360 -6.79 -6.37 -0.29
C ALA A 360 -7.50 -6.90 -1.54
N ASP A 361 -8.83 -7.06 -1.47
CA ASP A 361 -9.65 -7.48 -2.61
C ASP A 361 -9.67 -6.42 -3.71
N LEU A 362 -9.82 -5.14 -3.36
CA LEU A 362 -9.72 -4.02 -4.30
C LEU A 362 -8.36 -3.94 -5.00
N ALA A 363 -7.27 -4.28 -4.31
CA ALA A 363 -5.94 -4.31 -4.93
C ALA A 363 -5.83 -5.43 -5.99
N ILE A 364 -6.47 -6.56 -5.78
CA ILE A 364 -6.58 -7.63 -6.76
C ILE A 364 -7.51 -7.22 -7.92
N ASP A 365 -8.67 -6.63 -7.63
CA ASP A 365 -9.58 -6.10 -8.67
C ASP A 365 -8.83 -5.12 -9.59
N ASN A 366 -8.07 -4.21 -8.98
CA ASN A 366 -7.32 -3.20 -9.74
C ASN A 366 -6.19 -3.81 -10.59
N TYR A 367 -5.58 -4.90 -10.14
CA TYR A 367 -4.62 -5.65 -10.93
C TYR A 367 -5.26 -6.14 -12.25
N TYR A 368 -6.43 -6.78 -12.17
CA TYR A 368 -7.14 -7.25 -13.34
C TYR A 368 -7.63 -6.08 -14.20
N GLU A 369 -8.12 -5.01 -13.60
CA GLU A 369 -8.56 -3.80 -14.30
C GLU A 369 -7.41 -3.16 -15.09
N MET A 370 -6.24 -2.99 -14.48
CA MET A 370 -5.06 -2.43 -15.15
C MET A 370 -4.50 -3.35 -16.23
N ARG A 371 -4.55 -4.66 -16.02
CA ARG A 371 -4.05 -5.66 -16.96
C ARG A 371 -4.94 -5.83 -18.19
N ASP A 372 -6.25 -6.00 -17.97
CA ASP A 372 -7.17 -6.50 -18.97
C ASP A 372 -8.11 -5.44 -19.54
N HIS A 373 -8.48 -4.42 -18.76
CA HIS A 373 -9.59 -3.54 -19.08
C HIS A 373 -9.19 -2.18 -19.68
N VAL A 374 -7.95 -1.74 -19.54
CA VAL A 374 -7.49 -0.42 -20.02
C VAL A 374 -7.69 -0.25 -21.54
N ALA A 375 -7.67 -1.34 -22.31
CA ALA A 375 -7.88 -1.32 -23.75
C ALA A 375 -9.36 -1.45 -24.18
N ASN A 376 -10.25 -1.88 -23.27
CA ASN A 376 -11.67 -2.15 -23.59
C ASN A 376 -12.45 -0.84 -23.83
N PRO A 377 -13.14 -0.66 -24.96
CA PRO A 377 -13.93 0.54 -25.28
C PRO A 377 -15.00 0.87 -24.24
N LEU A 378 -15.74 -0.13 -23.73
CA LEU A 378 -16.78 0.09 -22.71
C LEU A 378 -16.19 0.66 -21.42
N PHE A 379 -15.01 0.18 -20.98
CA PHE A 379 -14.33 0.72 -19.82
C PHE A 379 -13.84 2.16 -20.04
N LYS A 380 -13.40 2.51 -21.23
CA LYS A 380 -13.01 3.89 -21.58
C LYS A 380 -14.20 4.84 -21.51
N GLU A 381 -15.35 4.42 -22.05
CA GLU A 381 -16.59 5.21 -21.99
C GLU A 381 -17.10 5.33 -20.55
N LYS A 382 -17.15 4.24 -19.80
CA LYS A 382 -17.47 4.26 -18.36
C LYS A 382 -16.56 5.24 -17.60
N ARG A 383 -15.25 5.18 -17.83
CA ARG A 383 -14.29 6.07 -17.18
C ARG A 383 -14.51 7.54 -17.53
N LYS A 384 -14.82 7.82 -18.81
CA LYS A 384 -15.17 9.19 -19.23
C LYS A 384 -16.40 9.68 -18.48
N LEU A 385 -17.45 8.85 -18.39
CA LEU A 385 -18.67 9.20 -17.67
C LEU A 385 -18.43 9.44 -16.19
N GLU A 386 -17.61 8.62 -15.53
CA GLU A 386 -17.18 8.84 -14.13
C GLU A 386 -16.53 10.23 -13.95
N MET A 387 -15.59 10.57 -14.84
CA MET A 387 -14.90 11.86 -14.79
C MET A 387 -15.87 13.05 -14.97
N ASP A 388 -16.81 12.91 -15.91
CA ASP A 388 -17.81 13.96 -16.17
C ASP A 388 -18.77 14.13 -14.96
N LEU A 389 -19.17 13.03 -14.32
CA LEU A 389 -19.98 13.05 -13.09
C LEU A 389 -19.23 13.68 -11.91
N GLU A 390 -17.97 13.28 -11.67
CA GLU A 390 -17.15 13.86 -10.60
C GLU A 390 -16.90 15.36 -10.80
N LYS A 391 -16.66 15.77 -12.04
CA LYS A 391 -16.43 17.18 -12.38
C LYS A 391 -17.70 18.03 -12.21
N THR A 392 -18.84 17.49 -12.60
CA THR A 392 -20.11 18.23 -12.60
C THR A 392 -20.77 18.23 -11.21
N PHE A 393 -20.63 17.13 -10.47
CA PHE A 393 -21.25 16.91 -9.16
C PHE A 393 -20.21 16.53 -8.10
N PRO A 394 -19.24 17.41 -7.81
CA PRO A 394 -18.07 17.06 -6.99
C PRO A 394 -18.41 16.70 -5.53
N SER A 395 -19.57 17.09 -5.02
CA SER A 395 -20.06 16.75 -3.67
C SER A 395 -21.05 15.59 -3.63
N GLU A 396 -21.57 15.15 -4.79
CA GLU A 396 -22.64 14.16 -4.86
C GLU A 396 -22.19 12.81 -5.44
N TYR A 397 -21.14 12.82 -6.25
CA TYR A 397 -20.59 11.63 -6.87
C TYR A 397 -19.09 11.48 -6.60
N PHE A 398 -18.69 10.29 -6.15
CA PHE A 398 -17.30 9.88 -5.96
C PHE A 398 -17.12 8.51 -6.63
N SER A 399 -16.16 8.42 -7.56
CA SER A 399 -15.80 7.13 -8.13
C SER A 399 -15.22 6.19 -7.06
N LYS A 400 -15.19 4.89 -7.35
CA LYS A 400 -14.52 3.90 -6.48
C LYS A 400 -13.09 4.32 -6.13
N TYR A 401 -12.34 4.83 -7.11
CA TYR A 401 -10.97 5.27 -6.90
C TYR A 401 -10.88 6.49 -5.97
N SER A 402 -11.76 7.49 -6.16
CA SER A 402 -11.80 8.68 -5.31
C SER A 402 -12.19 8.35 -3.87
N MET A 403 -13.20 7.48 -3.66
CA MET A 403 -13.58 7.03 -2.30
C MET A 403 -12.44 6.34 -1.56
N VAL A 404 -11.68 5.51 -2.26
CA VAL A 404 -10.56 4.76 -1.66
C VAL A 404 -9.35 5.65 -1.39
N THR A 405 -9.01 6.55 -2.33
CA THR A 405 -7.71 7.23 -2.33
C THR A 405 -7.76 8.64 -1.74
N PHE A 406 -8.85 9.39 -1.99
CA PHE A 406 -8.97 10.81 -1.67
C PHE A 406 -10.04 11.12 -0.60
N ASN A 407 -10.68 10.10 -0.05
CA ASN A 407 -11.63 10.28 1.03
C ASN A 407 -11.18 9.49 2.27
N GLU A 408 -10.63 10.22 3.24
CA GLU A 408 -10.09 9.64 4.48
C GLU A 408 -11.16 9.25 5.51
N ASP A 409 -12.44 9.58 5.24
CA ASP A 409 -13.56 9.34 6.17
C ASP A 409 -14.43 8.14 5.75
N ILE A 410 -14.38 7.72 4.48
CA ILE A 410 -15.12 6.53 4.01
C ILE A 410 -14.28 5.28 4.27
N PRO A 411 -14.75 4.31 5.10
CA PRO A 411 -14.05 3.03 5.29
C PRO A 411 -13.82 2.28 3.97
N TYR A 412 -12.72 1.51 3.88
CA TYR A 412 -12.43 0.74 2.66
C TYR A 412 -13.52 -0.26 2.31
N ALA A 413 -14.15 -0.88 3.30
CA ALA A 413 -15.24 -1.81 3.09
C ALA A 413 -16.46 -1.13 2.45
N GLU A 414 -16.82 0.06 2.93
CA GLU A 414 -17.90 0.87 2.34
C GLU A 414 -17.53 1.34 0.93
N ALA A 415 -16.31 1.84 0.73
CA ALA A 415 -15.81 2.26 -0.57
C ALA A 415 -15.82 1.10 -1.59
N MET A 416 -15.51 -0.11 -1.15
CA MET A 416 -15.58 -1.32 -1.98
C MET A 416 -17.02 -1.66 -2.37
N LYS A 417 -17.91 -1.81 -1.38
CA LYS A 417 -19.33 -2.17 -1.61
C LYS A 417 -19.99 -1.15 -2.56
N LYS A 418 -19.96 0.12 -2.20
CA LYS A 418 -20.53 1.19 -3.00
C LYS A 418 -19.88 1.33 -4.37
N GLY A 419 -18.55 1.29 -4.41
CA GLY A 419 -17.81 1.45 -5.66
C GLY A 419 -18.00 0.30 -6.65
N ARG A 420 -18.13 -0.96 -6.18
CA ARG A 420 -18.48 -2.10 -7.05
C ARG A 420 -19.91 -1.97 -7.59
N ALA A 421 -20.86 -1.59 -6.76
CA ALA A 421 -22.25 -1.34 -7.19
C ALA A 421 -22.35 -0.21 -8.21
N GLN A 422 -21.69 0.93 -7.99
CA GLN A 422 -21.60 2.03 -8.94
C GLN A 422 -20.94 1.60 -10.27
N ASN A 423 -19.86 0.83 -10.21
CA ASN A 423 -19.21 0.32 -11.43
C ASN A 423 -20.15 -0.57 -12.24
N LYS A 424 -20.93 -1.44 -11.58
CA LYS A 424 -21.91 -2.31 -12.24
C LYS A 424 -23.02 -1.47 -12.90
N ALA A 425 -23.59 -0.50 -12.19
CA ALA A 425 -24.61 0.42 -12.70
C ALA A 425 -24.11 1.17 -13.96
N LEU A 426 -22.93 1.79 -13.88
CA LEU A 426 -22.34 2.53 -14.99
C LEU A 426 -22.05 1.63 -16.21
N LEU A 427 -21.53 0.41 -16.01
CA LEU A 427 -21.27 -0.52 -17.08
C LEU A 427 -22.58 -0.96 -17.77
N ASN A 428 -23.65 -1.21 -17.02
CA ASN A 428 -24.97 -1.52 -17.56
C ASN A 428 -25.47 -0.37 -18.44
N MET A 429 -25.40 0.87 -17.94
CA MET A 429 -25.83 2.04 -18.69
C MET A 429 -25.05 2.23 -19.99
N VAL A 430 -23.70 2.08 -19.92
CA VAL A 430 -22.83 2.19 -21.12
C VAL A 430 -23.14 1.08 -22.11
N ALA A 431 -23.29 -0.16 -21.67
CA ALA A 431 -23.58 -1.30 -22.54
C ALA A 431 -24.93 -1.19 -23.26
N ASN A 432 -25.94 -0.60 -22.59
CA ASN A 432 -27.29 -0.42 -23.14
C ASN A 432 -27.46 0.87 -23.93
N ASN A 433 -26.44 1.73 -24.01
CA ASN A 433 -26.55 3.10 -24.56
C ASN A 433 -27.66 3.95 -23.89
N ASP A 434 -27.93 3.70 -22.61
CA ASP A 434 -29.01 4.33 -21.84
C ASP A 434 -28.69 5.76 -21.38
N PHE A 435 -27.68 6.38 -21.97
CA PHE A 435 -27.30 7.75 -21.63
C PHE A 435 -26.99 8.57 -22.89
N ASN A 436 -27.49 9.80 -22.88
CA ASN A 436 -27.08 10.82 -23.84
C ASN A 436 -26.24 11.86 -23.10
N THR A 437 -24.92 11.74 -23.16
CA THR A 437 -23.99 12.64 -22.49
C THR A 437 -24.12 14.10 -22.92
N ALA A 438 -24.78 14.35 -24.06
CA ALA A 438 -24.98 15.71 -24.57
C ALA A 438 -26.12 16.48 -23.87
N SER A 439 -27.04 15.82 -23.15
CA SER A 439 -28.27 16.48 -22.74
C SER A 439 -28.59 16.56 -21.25
N ASN A 440 -28.16 15.61 -20.38
CA ASN A 440 -28.53 15.73 -18.96
C ASN A 440 -27.74 14.82 -18.00
N LEU A 441 -26.52 15.22 -17.62
CA LEU A 441 -25.72 14.50 -16.62
C LEU A 441 -26.44 14.34 -15.27
N LYS A 442 -27.41 15.20 -14.94
CA LYS A 442 -28.18 15.09 -13.69
C LYS A 442 -29.10 13.87 -13.70
N GLU A 443 -29.75 13.58 -14.82
CA GLU A 443 -30.55 12.34 -14.98
C GLU A 443 -29.67 11.10 -14.94
N VAL A 444 -28.49 11.17 -15.53
CA VAL A 444 -27.49 10.08 -15.46
C VAL A 444 -27.08 9.83 -14.00
N LEU A 445 -26.78 10.89 -13.24
CA LEU A 445 -26.44 10.77 -11.81
C LEU A 445 -27.56 10.09 -11.02
N GLN A 446 -28.82 10.54 -11.23
CA GLN A 446 -29.98 9.96 -10.53
C GLN A 446 -30.14 8.47 -10.84
N LYS A 447 -30.06 8.07 -12.12
CA LYS A 447 -30.12 6.66 -12.52
C LYS A 447 -28.98 5.82 -11.91
N VAL A 448 -27.74 6.34 -11.95
CA VAL A 448 -26.59 5.65 -11.31
C VAL A 448 -26.83 5.46 -9.82
N GLN A 449 -27.38 6.46 -9.14
CA GLN A 449 -27.69 6.37 -7.71
C GLN A 449 -28.81 5.38 -7.42
N GLU A 450 -29.88 5.37 -8.23
CA GLU A 450 -31.00 4.44 -8.12
C GLU A 450 -30.54 2.99 -8.33
N GLU A 451 -29.87 2.69 -9.45
CA GLU A 451 -29.33 1.35 -9.73
C GLU A 451 -28.30 0.90 -8.68
N THR A 452 -27.44 1.81 -8.21
CA THR A 452 -26.49 1.51 -7.14
C THR A 452 -27.20 1.06 -5.87
N ASN A 453 -28.27 1.76 -5.48
CA ASN A 453 -29.04 1.41 -4.29
C ASN A 453 -29.80 0.08 -4.45
N GLU A 454 -30.33 -0.22 -5.63
CA GLU A 454 -30.96 -1.49 -5.95
C GLU A 454 -29.97 -2.64 -5.82
N ILE A 455 -28.76 -2.51 -6.42
CA ILE A 455 -27.69 -3.52 -6.33
C ILE A 455 -27.29 -3.78 -4.87
N LEU A 456 -27.09 -2.70 -4.09
CA LEU A 456 -26.72 -2.83 -2.68
C LEU A 456 -27.83 -3.51 -1.84
N GLN A 457 -29.10 -3.31 -2.18
CA GLN A 457 -30.21 -4.00 -1.52
C GLN A 457 -30.27 -5.47 -1.89
N GLU A 458 -30.05 -5.82 -3.16
CA GLU A 458 -29.98 -7.18 -3.64
C GLU A 458 -28.85 -7.95 -2.96
N ASP A 459 -27.64 -7.38 -2.89
CA ASP A 459 -26.47 -7.97 -2.26
C ASP A 459 -26.74 -8.23 -0.75
N LYS A 460 -27.39 -7.31 -0.05
CA LYS A 460 -27.80 -7.48 1.34
C LYS A 460 -28.80 -8.61 1.54
N ILE A 461 -29.79 -8.73 0.66
CA ILE A 461 -30.79 -9.82 0.71
C ILE A 461 -30.13 -11.18 0.44
N ALA A 462 -29.14 -11.21 -0.48
CA ALA A 462 -28.39 -12.40 -0.82
C ALA A 462 -27.36 -12.82 0.26
N GLY A 463 -27.17 -12.03 1.31
CA GLY A 463 -26.16 -12.27 2.35
C GLY A 463 -24.71 -12.14 1.83
N LEU A 464 -24.52 -11.31 0.82
CA LEU A 464 -23.22 -11.04 0.20
C LEU A 464 -22.56 -9.75 0.75
N ASP A 465 -23.09 -9.23 1.86
CA ASP A 465 -22.58 -8.03 2.55
C ASP A 465 -21.27 -8.29 3.32
#